data_2f902a572417312a2b0ddab6563ea018
#
_entry.id   2f902a572417312a2b0ddab6563ea018
#
_cell.length_a   1.000
_cell.length_b   1.000
_cell.length_c   1.000
_cell.angle_alpha   90.00
_cell.angle_beta   90.00
_cell.angle_gamma   90.00
#
_symmetry.space_group_name_H-M   'P 1'
#
loop_
_entity.id
_entity.type
_entity.pdbx_description
1 polymer ?
#
loop_
_entity_poly.entity_id
_entity_poly.type
_entity_poly.pdbx_seq_one_letter_code
_entity_poly.pdbx_strand_id
1 'polypeptide(L)'
;FYAYTNDFVKQGGTFSWATDLGSGFVNAYSYYSLGSPFFWLTILLPSRWIPWLMAPMLCLKFAVAGSGAYLWIRRWSKDDRMAMLCGILYAFCGFNVYNIFFYFFLDAPAIFPYLLTALDNTAIDGRRGVFPLCVAVCLLNNYFFFAGQAVFLVLYFICMCAARKYHITLKRFGTLALETVIGCAAGALLLVPTVLSLLQNPRTIDPFTGYGYLVYGNSQQYLSILYSMFLMPDAPYLTDLFSGGVIKWTSMSVYLPVVGIAAGLAFCRKRRRHPFTLILKISLVCAMVPVLNSAFYALNSSYYARWYYMAILVLCGASAMALQD
;
A
#
# COMPACT_ATOMS: atom_id res chain seq x y z
N PHE A 1 18.31 -0.16 9.70
CA PHE A 1 18.36 -0.26 8.23
C PHE A 1 18.96 1.00 7.60
N TYR A 2 18.34 2.19 7.69
CA TYR A 2 18.76 3.41 6.97
C TYR A 2 20.22 3.82 7.21
N ALA A 3 20.69 3.82 8.48
CA ALA A 3 22.06 4.19 8.78
C ALA A 3 23.08 3.23 8.13
N TYR A 4 22.83 1.94 8.25
CA TYR A 4 23.68 0.91 7.62
C TYR A 4 23.67 1.01 6.10
N THR A 5 22.48 1.15 5.51
CA THR A 5 22.35 1.32 4.04
C THR A 5 23.08 2.57 3.56
N ASN A 6 22.99 3.69 4.31
CA ASN A 6 23.66 4.94 3.98
C ASN A 6 25.18 4.76 3.95
N ASP A 7 25.75 4.14 4.98
CA ASP A 7 27.19 3.87 5.03
C ASP A 7 27.63 2.94 3.90
N PHE A 8 26.90 1.85 3.69
CA PHE A 8 27.23 0.86 2.67
C PHE A 8 27.21 1.45 1.26
N VAL A 9 26.17 2.22 0.92
CA VAL A 9 26.06 2.87 -0.39
C VAL A 9 27.19 3.88 -0.63
N LYS A 10 27.61 4.62 0.41
CA LYS A 10 28.70 5.58 0.31
C LYS A 10 30.08 4.93 0.19
N GLN A 11 30.28 3.80 0.83
CA GLN A 11 31.54 3.06 0.74
C GLN A 11 31.70 2.36 -0.62
N GLY A 12 30.58 2.07 -1.29
CA GLY A 12 30.54 1.30 -2.53
C GLY A 12 30.85 -0.17 -2.27
N GLY A 13 30.08 -1.05 -2.86
CA GLY A 13 30.27 -2.49 -2.69
C GLY A 13 29.01 -3.27 -3.07
N THR A 14 29.14 -4.57 -3.18
CA THR A 14 28.03 -5.47 -3.52
C THR A 14 27.78 -6.52 -2.45
N PHE A 15 28.78 -6.76 -1.60
CA PHE A 15 28.77 -7.81 -0.57
C PHE A 15 29.41 -7.30 0.73
N SER A 16 28.91 -7.76 1.87
CA SER A 16 29.51 -7.54 3.18
C SER A 16 29.20 -8.71 4.12
N TRP A 17 30.20 -9.14 4.90
CA TRP A 17 29.99 -10.10 5.99
C TRP A 17 29.07 -9.58 7.09
N ALA A 18 28.93 -8.26 7.23
CA ALA A 18 28.01 -7.62 8.18
C ALA A 18 26.57 -7.54 7.67
N THR A 19 26.33 -7.86 6.39
CA THR A 19 24.97 -7.92 5.82
C THR A 19 24.41 -9.32 6.03
N ASP A 20 23.46 -9.48 6.94
CA ASP A 20 22.73 -10.73 7.20
C ASP A 20 23.64 -11.98 7.26
N LEU A 21 24.76 -11.88 8.00
CA LEU A 21 25.79 -12.93 8.15
C LEU A 21 26.53 -13.31 6.85
N GLY A 22 26.69 -12.38 5.95
CA GLY A 22 27.37 -12.58 4.67
C GLY A 22 26.38 -12.76 3.52
N SER A 23 25.86 -11.64 3.03
CA SER A 23 24.88 -11.63 1.95
C SER A 23 25.19 -10.53 0.95
N GLY A 24 24.65 -10.68 -0.27
CA GLY A 24 24.63 -9.61 -1.26
C GLY A 24 23.76 -8.46 -0.79
N PHE A 25 24.32 -7.26 -0.75
CA PHE A 25 23.63 -6.10 -0.19
C PHE A 25 22.33 -5.76 -0.92
N VAL A 26 22.31 -5.79 -2.24
CA VAL A 26 21.10 -5.53 -3.03
C VAL A 26 19.99 -6.52 -2.68
N ASN A 27 20.34 -7.80 -2.51
CA ASN A 27 19.37 -8.85 -2.18
C ASN A 27 18.75 -8.64 -0.80
N ALA A 28 19.55 -8.26 0.19
CA ALA A 28 19.11 -8.06 1.55
C ALA A 28 18.31 -6.75 1.72
N TYR A 29 18.72 -5.66 1.02
CA TYR A 29 18.20 -4.31 1.28
C TYR A 29 17.30 -3.73 0.18
N SER A 30 17.11 -4.41 -0.96
CA SER A 30 16.16 -3.99 -1.99
C SER A 30 14.73 -3.88 -1.45
N TYR A 31 14.35 -4.77 -0.53
CA TYR A 31 13.04 -4.76 0.12
C TYR A 31 12.87 -3.64 1.14
N TYR A 32 13.95 -3.23 1.83
CA TYR A 32 13.85 -2.36 3.02
C TYR A 32 14.10 -0.88 2.74
N SER A 33 15.06 -0.55 1.87
CA SER A 33 15.50 0.84 1.75
C SER A 33 15.95 1.26 0.37
N LEU A 34 16.59 0.41 -0.43
CA LEU A 34 17.23 0.82 -1.69
C LEU A 34 16.26 1.44 -2.70
N GLY A 35 15.01 0.98 -2.74
CA GLY A 35 13.97 1.54 -3.61
C GLY A 35 13.22 2.73 -3.02
N SER A 36 13.45 3.05 -1.74
CA SER A 36 12.70 4.10 -1.04
C SER A 36 13.16 5.50 -1.43
N PRO A 37 12.27 6.36 -1.98
CA PRO A 37 12.62 7.75 -2.24
C PRO A 37 12.97 8.52 -0.96
N PHE A 38 12.38 8.15 0.17
CA PHE A 38 12.65 8.76 1.48
C PHE A 38 14.04 8.38 1.99
N PHE A 39 14.50 7.15 1.73
CA PHE A 39 15.87 6.77 2.05
C PHE A 39 16.89 7.62 1.28
N TRP A 40 16.67 7.84 -0.01
CA TRP A 40 17.60 8.60 -0.84
C TRP A 40 17.76 10.05 -0.41
N LEU A 41 16.74 10.65 0.23
CA LEU A 41 16.90 11.97 0.86
C LEU A 41 17.93 11.96 2.00
N THR A 42 18.10 10.84 2.69
CA THR A 42 19.05 10.72 3.81
C THR A 42 20.48 10.55 3.35
N ILE A 43 20.75 10.17 2.08
CA ILE A 43 22.08 9.91 1.57
C ILE A 43 22.98 11.17 1.58
N LEU A 44 22.38 12.34 1.54
CA LEU A 44 23.07 13.63 1.57
C LEU A 44 23.73 13.92 2.94
N LEU A 45 23.35 13.19 3.97
CA LEU A 45 23.79 13.41 5.36
C LEU A 45 24.66 12.24 5.85
N PRO A 46 25.59 12.50 6.80
CA PRO A 46 26.37 11.44 7.44
C PRO A 46 25.46 10.44 8.17
N SER A 47 25.81 9.17 8.17
CA SER A 47 25.03 8.09 8.80
C SER A 47 24.77 8.31 10.29
N ARG A 48 25.69 8.96 11.01
CA ARG A 48 25.53 9.33 12.42
C ARG A 48 24.32 10.24 12.70
N TRP A 49 23.82 10.99 11.71
CA TRP A 49 22.66 11.86 11.82
C TRP A 49 21.34 11.14 11.56
N ILE A 50 21.37 9.96 10.93
CA ILE A 50 20.16 9.24 10.51
C ILE A 50 19.22 8.91 11.67
N PRO A 51 19.68 8.47 12.85
CA PRO A 51 18.77 8.22 13.97
C PRO A 51 17.91 9.45 14.33
N TRP A 52 18.47 10.65 14.24
CA TRP A 52 17.77 11.91 14.49
C TRP A 52 16.81 12.32 13.37
N LEU A 53 17.07 11.83 12.15
CA LEU A 53 16.23 12.08 10.99
C LEU A 53 15.00 11.18 10.93
N MET A 54 14.94 10.10 11.71
CA MET A 54 13.85 9.12 11.61
C MET A 54 12.49 9.76 11.90
N ALA A 55 12.39 10.62 12.91
CA ALA A 55 11.14 11.32 13.25
C ALA A 55 10.75 12.37 12.17
N PRO A 56 11.63 13.28 11.72
CA PRO A 56 11.32 14.16 10.58
C PRO A 56 10.91 13.42 9.32
N MET A 57 11.57 12.30 8.99
CA MET A 57 11.22 11.47 7.82
C MET A 57 9.83 10.82 7.99
N LEU A 58 9.48 10.41 9.21
CA LEU A 58 8.14 9.91 9.50
C LEU A 58 7.08 10.99 9.26
N CYS A 59 7.31 12.21 9.75
CA CYS A 59 6.43 13.34 9.48
C CYS A 59 6.30 13.62 7.99
N LEU A 60 7.41 13.54 7.23
CA LEU A 60 7.40 13.69 5.78
C LEU A 60 6.56 12.61 5.09
N LYS A 61 6.69 11.34 5.51
CA LYS A 61 5.87 10.24 4.94
C LYS A 61 4.38 10.47 5.18
N PHE A 62 3.98 10.88 6.38
CA PHE A 62 2.59 11.23 6.67
C PHE A 62 2.11 12.45 5.87
N ALA A 63 2.95 13.46 5.72
CA ALA A 63 2.62 14.64 4.92
C ALA A 63 2.42 14.26 3.43
N VAL A 64 3.29 13.42 2.88
CA VAL A 64 3.17 12.90 1.50
C VAL A 64 1.91 12.03 1.36
N ALA A 65 1.63 11.14 2.32
CA ALA A 65 0.41 10.33 2.32
C ALA A 65 -0.85 11.20 2.32
N GLY A 66 -0.93 12.18 3.22
CA GLY A 66 -2.08 13.07 3.36
C GLY A 66 -2.30 13.97 2.15
N SER A 67 -1.21 14.57 1.63
CA SER A 67 -1.30 15.42 0.43
C SER A 67 -1.68 14.62 -0.82
N GLY A 68 -1.14 13.42 -0.99
CA GLY A 68 -1.54 12.52 -2.08
C GLY A 68 -3.00 12.12 -1.98
N ALA A 69 -3.46 11.74 -0.78
CA ALA A 69 -4.86 11.40 -0.53
C ALA A 69 -5.78 12.62 -0.79
N TYR A 70 -5.41 13.80 -0.33
CA TYR A 70 -6.15 15.03 -0.63
C TYR A 70 -6.28 15.26 -2.13
N LEU A 71 -5.18 15.17 -2.89
CA LEU A 71 -5.18 15.36 -4.34
C LEU A 71 -6.09 14.37 -5.06
N TRP A 72 -6.13 13.13 -4.61
CA TRP A 72 -7.03 12.13 -5.18
C TRP A 72 -8.48 12.36 -4.76
N ILE A 73 -8.76 12.65 -3.46
CA ILE A 73 -10.10 12.81 -2.93
C ILE A 73 -10.80 14.02 -3.52
N ARG A 74 -10.10 15.17 -3.67
CA ARG A 74 -10.66 16.40 -4.24
C ARG A 74 -11.15 16.22 -5.69
N ARG A 75 -10.74 15.18 -6.40
CA ARG A 75 -11.28 14.84 -7.70
C ARG A 75 -12.74 14.37 -7.62
N TRP A 76 -13.12 13.76 -6.50
CA TRP A 76 -14.42 13.14 -6.28
C TRP A 76 -15.31 13.93 -5.34
N SER A 77 -14.74 14.66 -4.39
CA SER A 77 -15.42 15.57 -3.49
C SER A 77 -15.52 16.97 -4.10
N LYS A 78 -16.66 17.63 -3.91
CA LYS A 78 -16.86 19.03 -4.33
C LYS A 78 -16.40 20.02 -3.26
N ASP A 79 -16.18 19.57 -2.04
CA ASP A 79 -15.74 20.38 -0.90
C ASP A 79 -14.28 20.08 -0.59
N ASP A 80 -13.41 21.06 -0.84
CA ASP A 80 -11.96 20.97 -0.59
C ASP A 80 -11.65 20.78 0.89
N ARG A 81 -12.49 21.30 1.81
CA ARG A 81 -12.30 21.14 3.26
C ARG A 81 -12.51 19.68 3.68
N MET A 82 -13.58 19.05 3.15
CA MET A 82 -13.84 17.63 3.41
C MET A 82 -12.78 16.74 2.76
N ALA A 83 -12.30 17.10 1.58
CA ALA A 83 -11.18 16.41 0.93
C ALA A 83 -9.90 16.51 1.77
N MET A 84 -9.60 17.69 2.34
CA MET A 84 -8.44 17.89 3.21
C MET A 84 -8.57 17.11 4.52
N LEU A 85 -9.74 17.18 5.18
CA LEU A 85 -10.01 16.42 6.39
C LEU A 85 -9.79 14.92 6.16
N CYS A 86 -10.37 14.37 5.10
CA CYS A 86 -10.24 12.95 4.79
C CYS A 86 -8.82 12.57 4.31
N GLY A 87 -8.06 13.50 3.71
CA GLY A 87 -6.63 13.33 3.46
C GLY A 87 -5.82 13.18 4.75
N ILE A 88 -6.13 14.00 5.77
CA ILE A 88 -5.53 13.88 7.11
C ILE A 88 -5.94 12.55 7.76
N LEU A 89 -7.22 12.17 7.67
CA LEU A 89 -7.68 10.88 8.20
C LEU A 89 -6.95 9.70 7.54
N TYR A 90 -6.66 9.77 6.25
CA TYR A 90 -5.86 8.76 5.57
C TYR A 90 -4.42 8.72 6.09
N ALA A 91 -3.77 9.89 6.25
CA ALA A 91 -2.40 9.97 6.75
C ALA A 91 -2.27 9.32 8.13
N PHE A 92 -3.23 9.56 9.01
CA PHE A 92 -3.25 9.07 10.39
C PHE A 92 -4.24 7.89 10.59
N CYS A 93 -4.55 7.15 9.54
CA CYS A 93 -5.38 5.96 9.67
C CYS A 93 -4.68 4.87 10.50
N GLY A 94 -5.47 3.95 11.03
CA GLY A 94 -4.96 2.87 11.87
C GLY A 94 -3.88 2.03 11.19
N PHE A 95 -3.96 1.83 9.88
CA PHE A 95 -2.90 1.13 9.12
C PHE A 95 -1.55 1.85 9.23
N ASN A 96 -1.53 3.16 9.01
CA ASN A 96 -0.28 3.93 9.05
C ASN A 96 0.27 4.01 10.48
N VAL A 97 -0.60 4.23 11.47
CA VAL A 97 -0.21 4.27 12.89
C VAL A 97 0.34 2.92 13.35
N TYR A 98 -0.32 1.82 13.01
CA TYR A 98 0.16 0.48 13.32
C TYR A 98 1.54 0.21 12.73
N ASN A 99 1.75 0.60 11.46
CA ASN A 99 2.97 0.31 10.72
C ASN A 99 4.11 1.31 11.01
N ILE A 100 4.01 2.21 11.96
CA ILE A 100 5.16 3.01 12.45
C ILE A 100 6.29 2.08 12.90
N PHE A 101 5.97 0.95 13.52
CA PHE A 101 6.94 -0.07 13.89
C PHE A 101 7.70 -0.64 12.68
N PHE A 102 7.00 -0.83 11.55
CA PHE A 102 7.57 -1.24 10.28
C PHE A 102 7.83 -0.03 9.39
N TYR A 103 8.71 0.82 9.80
CA TYR A 103 8.96 2.14 9.24
C TYR A 103 9.01 2.22 7.71
N PHE A 104 9.58 1.20 7.04
CA PHE A 104 9.69 1.11 5.59
C PHE A 104 8.36 0.75 4.89
N PHE A 105 7.39 0.19 5.61
CA PHE A 105 6.06 -0.06 5.04
C PHE A 105 5.29 1.23 4.74
N LEU A 106 5.58 2.30 5.46
CA LEU A 106 4.89 3.58 5.31
C LEU A 106 5.14 4.26 3.96
N ASP A 107 6.16 3.85 3.23
CA ASP A 107 6.45 4.38 1.90
C ASP A 107 5.32 4.00 0.91
N ALA A 108 4.81 2.77 1.00
CA ALA A 108 3.76 2.29 0.12
C ALA A 108 2.46 3.11 0.25
N PRO A 109 1.85 3.31 1.43
CA PRO A 109 0.67 4.17 1.56
C PRO A 109 0.97 5.65 1.29
N ALA A 110 2.22 6.13 1.47
CA ALA A 110 2.57 7.50 1.13
C ALA A 110 2.53 7.75 -0.40
N ILE A 111 2.98 6.80 -1.20
CA ILE A 111 3.12 6.95 -2.65
C ILE A 111 1.84 6.51 -3.40
N PHE A 112 1.11 5.53 -2.90
CA PHE A 112 -0.04 4.93 -3.57
C PHE A 112 -1.12 5.93 -4.03
N PRO A 113 -1.53 6.96 -3.25
CA PRO A 113 -2.53 7.92 -3.72
C PRO A 113 -2.14 8.65 -5.01
N TYR A 114 -0.85 8.90 -5.23
CA TYR A 114 -0.35 9.50 -6.47
C TYR A 114 -0.46 8.53 -7.66
N LEU A 115 -0.19 7.24 -7.43
CA LEU A 115 -0.37 6.21 -8.46
C LEU A 115 -1.84 6.12 -8.88
N LEU A 116 -2.77 6.14 -7.93
CA LEU A 116 -4.21 6.10 -8.22
C LEU A 116 -4.68 7.38 -8.91
N THR A 117 -4.18 8.55 -8.50
CA THR A 117 -4.43 9.83 -9.17
C THR A 117 -3.92 9.82 -10.61
N ALA A 118 -2.73 9.28 -10.83
CA ALA A 118 -2.13 9.20 -12.18
C ALA A 118 -2.93 8.26 -13.09
N LEU A 119 -3.42 7.12 -12.56
CA LEU A 119 -4.34 6.24 -13.29
C LEU A 119 -5.61 6.97 -13.71
N ASP A 120 -6.27 7.68 -12.76
CA ASP A 120 -7.48 8.46 -13.03
C ASP A 120 -7.22 9.54 -14.10
N ASN A 121 -6.10 10.25 -13.99
CA ASN A 121 -5.72 11.30 -14.97
C ASN A 121 -5.52 10.72 -16.37
N THR A 122 -4.91 9.55 -16.49
CA THR A 122 -4.71 8.89 -17.80
C THR A 122 -6.04 8.32 -18.32
N ALA A 123 -6.83 7.67 -17.47
CA ALA A 123 -8.08 7.03 -17.88
C ALA A 123 -9.20 8.02 -18.20
N ILE A 124 -9.33 9.11 -17.43
CA ILE A 124 -10.41 10.11 -17.58
C ILE A 124 -9.95 11.26 -18.48
N ASP A 125 -8.83 11.90 -18.13
CA ASP A 125 -8.39 13.15 -18.77
C ASP A 125 -7.48 12.89 -19.98
N GLY A 126 -6.98 11.66 -20.18
CA GLY A 126 -6.06 11.30 -21.25
C GLY A 126 -4.65 11.87 -21.06
N ARG A 127 -4.29 12.30 -19.85
CA ARG A 127 -2.94 12.79 -19.52
C ARG A 127 -1.95 11.64 -19.51
N ARG A 128 -0.76 11.86 -20.07
CA ARG A 128 0.26 10.82 -20.25
C ARG A 128 1.54 11.13 -19.51
N GLY A 129 2.35 10.08 -19.27
CA GLY A 129 3.73 10.18 -18.77
C GLY A 129 3.86 10.19 -17.25
N VAL A 130 2.84 10.60 -16.48
CA VAL A 130 2.89 10.57 -15.02
C VAL A 130 2.59 9.15 -14.49
N PHE A 131 1.70 8.42 -15.15
CA PHE A 131 1.33 7.08 -14.71
C PHE A 131 2.51 6.09 -14.76
N PRO A 132 3.30 5.98 -15.86
CA PRO A 132 4.46 5.09 -15.86
C PRO A 132 5.52 5.48 -14.83
N LEU A 133 5.69 6.78 -14.55
CA LEU A 133 6.59 7.23 -13.49
C LEU A 133 6.12 6.74 -12.12
N CYS A 134 4.83 6.89 -11.80
CA CYS A 134 4.26 6.40 -10.55
C CYS A 134 4.36 4.86 -10.44
N VAL A 135 4.14 4.12 -11.53
CA VAL A 135 4.32 2.66 -11.59
C VAL A 135 5.76 2.31 -11.27
N ALA A 136 6.75 2.96 -11.92
CA ALA A 136 8.17 2.72 -11.67
C ALA A 136 8.55 3.00 -10.22
N VAL A 137 8.13 4.14 -9.66
CA VAL A 137 8.41 4.52 -8.27
C VAL A 137 7.81 3.52 -7.28
N CYS A 138 6.55 3.09 -7.48
CA CYS A 138 5.91 2.10 -6.61
C CYS A 138 6.62 0.74 -6.67
N LEU A 139 7.00 0.30 -7.87
CA LEU A 139 7.70 -0.96 -8.08
C LEU A 139 9.12 -0.94 -7.47
N LEU A 140 9.88 0.14 -7.71
CA LEU A 140 11.20 0.35 -7.13
C LEU A 140 11.14 0.43 -5.61
N ASN A 141 10.15 1.17 -5.08
CA ASN A 141 10.00 1.35 -3.64
C ASN A 141 9.84 0.02 -2.91
N ASN A 142 8.93 -0.82 -3.38
CA ASN A 142 8.76 -2.14 -2.80
C ASN A 142 7.95 -3.06 -3.74
N TYR A 143 8.61 -4.01 -4.37
CA TYR A 143 8.01 -4.96 -5.32
C TYR A 143 6.89 -5.82 -4.68
N PHE A 144 7.02 -6.14 -3.39
CA PHE A 144 6.03 -6.93 -2.67
C PHE A 144 4.71 -6.16 -2.47
N PHE A 145 4.78 -4.90 -2.06
CA PHE A 145 3.61 -4.04 -1.99
C PHE A 145 3.05 -3.71 -3.37
N PHE A 146 3.92 -3.58 -4.37
CA PHE A 146 3.50 -3.31 -5.75
C PHE A 146 2.65 -4.43 -6.34
N ALA A 147 2.93 -5.70 -6.04
CA ALA A 147 2.09 -6.81 -6.46
C ALA A 147 0.64 -6.63 -5.98
N GLY A 148 0.44 -6.28 -4.71
CA GLY A 148 -0.87 -5.94 -4.17
C GLY A 148 -1.50 -4.69 -4.81
N GLN A 149 -0.69 -3.67 -5.06
CA GLN A 149 -1.15 -2.45 -5.75
C GLN A 149 -1.63 -2.76 -7.17
N ALA A 150 -0.92 -3.62 -7.90
CA ALA A 150 -1.32 -4.03 -9.25
C ALA A 150 -2.69 -4.74 -9.24
N VAL A 151 -2.91 -5.68 -8.32
CA VAL A 151 -4.20 -6.34 -8.14
C VAL A 151 -5.29 -5.32 -7.81
N PHE A 152 -5.02 -4.39 -6.90
CA PHE A 152 -5.99 -3.36 -6.53
C PHE A 152 -6.29 -2.40 -7.69
N LEU A 153 -5.29 -1.99 -8.48
CA LEU A 153 -5.49 -1.14 -9.66
C LEU A 153 -6.37 -1.81 -10.70
N VAL A 154 -6.19 -3.12 -10.94
CA VAL A 154 -7.04 -3.89 -11.85
C VAL A 154 -8.49 -3.93 -11.32
N LEU A 155 -8.68 -4.24 -10.04
CA LEU A 155 -9.99 -4.23 -9.39
C LEU A 155 -10.66 -2.86 -9.48
N TYR A 156 -9.92 -1.80 -9.14
CA TYR A 156 -10.38 -0.42 -9.23
C TYR A 156 -10.78 -0.06 -10.65
N PHE A 157 -9.92 -0.36 -11.63
CA PHE A 157 -10.17 -0.10 -13.05
C PHE A 157 -11.45 -0.79 -13.53
N ILE A 158 -11.64 -2.07 -13.23
CA ILE A 158 -12.83 -2.83 -13.59
C ILE A 158 -14.09 -2.19 -12.99
N CYS A 159 -14.07 -1.85 -11.70
CA CYS A 159 -15.20 -1.21 -11.03
C CYS A 159 -15.54 0.17 -11.63
N MET A 160 -14.52 0.95 -11.98
CA MET A 160 -14.70 2.27 -12.60
C MET A 160 -15.26 2.16 -14.02
N CYS A 161 -14.83 1.15 -14.81
CA CYS A 161 -15.41 0.85 -16.11
C CYS A 161 -16.86 0.37 -15.99
N ALA A 162 -17.15 -0.56 -15.09
CA ALA A 162 -18.51 -1.07 -14.84
C ALA A 162 -19.48 0.05 -14.41
N ALA A 163 -19.00 1.01 -13.62
CA ALA A 163 -19.78 2.18 -13.21
C ALA A 163 -19.83 3.30 -14.28
N ARG A 164 -19.27 3.07 -15.47
CA ARG A 164 -19.17 4.04 -16.57
C ARG A 164 -18.48 5.37 -16.20
N LYS A 165 -17.58 5.33 -15.22
CA LYS A 165 -16.72 6.45 -14.87
C LYS A 165 -15.50 6.54 -15.79
N TYR A 166 -15.02 5.40 -16.25
CA TYR A 166 -14.00 5.27 -17.27
C TYR A 166 -14.65 4.95 -18.62
N HIS A 167 -14.50 5.87 -19.57
CA HIS A 167 -14.90 5.66 -20.96
C HIS A 167 -13.67 5.25 -21.77
N ILE A 168 -13.32 3.96 -21.66
CA ILE A 168 -12.09 3.42 -22.24
C ILE A 168 -12.33 3.00 -23.69
N THR A 169 -11.63 3.69 -24.60
CA THR A 169 -11.48 3.23 -25.99
C THR A 169 -10.29 2.27 -26.09
N LEU A 170 -10.26 1.45 -27.16
CA LEU A 170 -9.13 0.55 -27.40
C LEU A 170 -7.78 1.30 -27.43
N LYS A 171 -7.76 2.50 -28.01
CA LYS A 171 -6.57 3.38 -28.01
C LYS A 171 -6.14 3.78 -26.60
N ARG A 172 -7.07 4.17 -25.71
CA ARG A 172 -6.76 4.52 -24.32
C ARG A 172 -6.29 3.32 -23.53
N PHE A 173 -6.93 2.17 -23.73
CA PHE A 173 -6.49 0.93 -23.11
C PHE A 173 -5.06 0.56 -23.51
N GLY A 174 -4.76 0.62 -24.83
CA GLY A 174 -3.40 0.39 -25.32
C GLY A 174 -2.38 1.40 -24.77
N THR A 175 -2.76 2.66 -24.59
CA THR A 175 -1.90 3.65 -23.93
C THR A 175 -1.61 3.28 -22.46
N LEU A 176 -2.64 2.92 -21.70
CA LEU A 176 -2.48 2.50 -20.29
C LEU A 176 -1.60 1.26 -20.18
N ALA A 177 -1.82 0.26 -21.05
CA ALA A 177 -1.01 -0.94 -21.10
C ALA A 177 0.46 -0.63 -21.41
N LEU A 178 0.72 0.22 -22.43
CA LEU A 178 2.06 0.64 -22.79
C LEU A 178 2.75 1.40 -21.64
N GLU A 179 2.05 2.35 -21.01
CA GLU A 179 2.58 3.10 -19.88
C GLU A 179 2.87 2.19 -18.68
N THR A 180 2.05 1.17 -18.44
CA THR A 180 2.33 0.16 -17.41
C THR A 180 3.61 -0.61 -17.73
N VAL A 181 3.77 -1.07 -18.98
CA VAL A 181 4.98 -1.79 -19.41
C VAL A 181 6.23 -0.92 -19.28
N ILE A 182 6.15 0.35 -19.69
CA ILE A 182 7.27 1.30 -19.56
C ILE A 182 7.64 1.50 -18.07
N GLY A 183 6.65 1.70 -17.21
CA GLY A 183 6.87 1.84 -15.77
C GLY A 183 7.49 0.59 -15.13
N CYS A 184 7.00 -0.60 -15.49
CA CYS A 184 7.56 -1.87 -15.04
C CYS A 184 8.99 -2.09 -15.58
N ALA A 185 9.27 -1.73 -16.83
CA ALA A 185 10.60 -1.83 -17.41
C ALA A 185 11.61 -0.92 -16.70
N ALA A 186 11.20 0.31 -16.36
CA ALA A 186 12.04 1.20 -15.56
C ALA A 186 12.31 0.65 -14.16
N GLY A 187 11.33 -0.01 -13.52
CA GLY A 187 11.49 -0.67 -12.23
C GLY A 187 12.30 -1.98 -12.28
N ALA A 188 12.46 -2.57 -13.46
CA ALA A 188 13.16 -3.84 -13.65
C ALA A 188 14.64 -3.77 -13.23
N LEU A 189 15.24 -2.58 -13.21
CA LEU A 189 16.61 -2.36 -12.78
C LEU A 189 16.89 -2.94 -11.39
N LEU A 190 15.96 -2.79 -10.46
CA LEU A 190 16.09 -3.34 -9.10
C LEU A 190 15.33 -4.68 -8.97
N LEU A 191 14.23 -4.84 -9.69
CA LEU A 191 13.37 -6.01 -9.59
C LEU A 191 14.06 -7.27 -10.12
N VAL A 192 14.75 -7.21 -11.27
CA VAL A 192 15.34 -8.39 -11.90
C VAL A 192 16.43 -9.02 -11.01
N PRO A 193 17.44 -8.28 -10.51
CA PRO A 193 18.42 -8.84 -9.57
C PRO A 193 17.76 -9.44 -8.31
N THR A 194 16.71 -8.78 -7.80
CA THR A 194 15.99 -9.24 -6.62
C THR A 194 15.26 -10.55 -6.88
N VAL A 195 14.54 -10.67 -8.01
CA VAL A 195 13.84 -11.91 -8.37
C VAL A 195 14.83 -13.06 -8.58
N LEU A 196 15.94 -12.82 -9.28
CA LEU A 196 16.97 -13.85 -9.47
C LEU A 196 17.52 -14.35 -8.14
N SER A 197 17.70 -13.47 -7.17
CA SER A 197 18.11 -13.84 -5.83
C SER A 197 17.04 -14.62 -5.06
N LEU A 198 15.78 -14.21 -5.17
CA LEU A 198 14.67 -14.91 -4.51
C LEU A 198 14.48 -16.34 -5.04
N LEU A 199 14.71 -16.56 -6.33
CA LEU A 199 14.62 -17.90 -6.94
C LEU A 199 15.69 -18.87 -6.38
N GLN A 200 16.80 -18.34 -5.86
CA GLN A 200 17.85 -19.13 -5.23
C GLN A 200 17.62 -19.36 -3.73
N ASN A 201 16.58 -18.74 -3.16
CA ASN A 201 16.31 -18.85 -1.74
C ASN A 201 15.62 -20.19 -1.43
N PRO A 202 16.18 -21.03 -0.51
CA PRO A 202 15.59 -22.31 -0.13
C PRO A 202 14.27 -22.17 0.64
N ARG A 203 13.94 -20.97 1.13
CA ARG A 203 12.59 -20.66 1.65
C ARG A 203 11.63 -20.54 0.48
N THR A 204 11.37 -21.67 -0.17
CA THR A 204 10.41 -21.74 -1.24
C THR A 204 9.03 -21.34 -0.74
N ILE A 205 8.33 -20.67 -1.60
CA ILE A 205 6.93 -20.27 -1.45
C ILE A 205 6.13 -21.55 -1.17
N ASP A 206 5.60 -21.65 0.04
CA ASP A 206 4.59 -22.68 0.35
C ASP A 206 3.23 -21.94 0.32
N PRO A 207 2.54 -21.96 -0.84
CA PRO A 207 1.26 -21.28 -0.98
C PRO A 207 0.29 -21.91 0.00
N PHE A 208 -0.40 -21.06 0.76
CA PHE A 208 -1.45 -21.46 1.71
C PHE A 208 -0.97 -22.23 2.95
N THR A 209 0.29 -22.10 3.38
CA THR A 209 0.75 -22.72 4.63
C THR A 209 -0.15 -22.34 5.80
N GLY A 210 -0.78 -23.32 6.42
CA GLY A 210 -1.64 -23.16 7.59
C GLY A 210 -3.03 -22.59 7.32
N TYR A 211 -3.45 -22.44 6.04
CA TYR A 211 -4.75 -21.86 5.66
C TYR A 211 -5.43 -22.68 4.57
N GLY A 212 -6.75 -22.83 4.70
CA GLY A 212 -7.56 -23.35 3.59
C GLY A 212 -7.79 -22.31 2.51
N TYR A 213 -8.27 -22.72 1.33
CA TYR A 213 -8.54 -21.80 0.21
C TYR A 213 -9.67 -20.81 0.53
N LEU A 214 -10.72 -21.27 1.19
CA LEU A 214 -11.94 -20.48 1.41
C LEU A 214 -12.12 -20.02 2.86
N VAL A 215 -11.48 -20.69 3.82
CA VAL A 215 -11.66 -20.44 5.25
C VAL A 215 -10.29 -20.32 5.93
N TYR A 216 -10.13 -19.29 6.76
CA TYR A 216 -8.92 -19.12 7.55
C TYR A 216 -8.79 -20.23 8.60
N GLY A 217 -7.60 -20.77 8.77
CA GLY A 217 -7.31 -21.79 9.79
C GLY A 217 -7.53 -21.28 11.22
N ASN A 218 -7.36 -19.98 11.45
CA ASN A 218 -7.69 -19.33 12.71
C ASN A 218 -8.98 -18.51 12.56
N SER A 219 -10.07 -18.94 13.19
CA SER A 219 -11.38 -18.25 13.15
C SER A 219 -11.34 -16.85 13.75
N GLN A 220 -10.39 -16.55 14.66
CA GLN A 220 -10.20 -15.21 15.21
C GLN A 220 -9.79 -14.18 14.18
N GLN A 221 -9.27 -14.61 13.01
CA GLN A 221 -8.97 -13.74 11.88
C GLN A 221 -10.20 -12.94 11.42
N TYR A 222 -11.36 -13.57 11.39
CA TYR A 222 -12.61 -12.90 11.00
C TYR A 222 -13.03 -11.82 11.98
N LEU A 223 -12.90 -12.12 13.29
CA LEU A 223 -13.16 -11.13 14.34
C LEU A 223 -12.16 -9.97 14.27
N SER A 224 -10.89 -10.27 14.03
CA SER A 224 -9.84 -9.26 13.87
C SER A 224 -10.09 -8.33 12.70
N ILE A 225 -10.58 -8.82 11.56
CA ILE A 225 -10.96 -8.00 10.40
C ILE A 225 -12.05 -7.00 10.79
N LEU A 226 -13.12 -7.46 11.48
CA LEU A 226 -14.20 -6.59 11.93
C LEU A 226 -13.74 -5.63 13.03
N TYR A 227 -13.01 -6.13 14.02
CA TYR A 227 -12.43 -5.34 15.11
C TYR A 227 -11.55 -4.19 14.58
N SER A 228 -10.70 -4.49 13.59
CA SER A 228 -9.76 -3.53 13.00
C SER A 228 -10.42 -2.31 12.35
N MET A 229 -11.72 -2.38 12.03
CA MET A 229 -12.48 -1.28 11.46
C MET A 229 -12.90 -0.25 12.52
N PHE A 230 -13.16 -0.69 13.75
CA PHE A 230 -13.81 0.14 14.78
C PHE A 230 -12.90 0.53 15.93
N LEU A 231 -11.85 -0.23 16.16
CA LEU A 231 -10.95 -0.01 17.29
C LEU A 231 -9.54 0.34 16.81
N MET A 232 -8.88 1.16 17.60
CA MET A 232 -7.48 1.54 17.34
C MET A 232 -6.60 0.29 17.37
N PRO A 233 -5.61 0.20 16.49
CA PRO A 233 -4.69 -0.92 16.51
C PRO A 233 -3.78 -0.86 17.75
N ASP A 234 -3.58 -2.02 18.38
CA ASP A 234 -2.52 -2.19 19.35
C ASP A 234 -1.15 -2.16 18.68
N ALA A 235 -0.16 -1.64 19.39
CA ALA A 235 1.20 -1.67 18.88
C ALA A 235 1.69 -3.14 18.76
N PRO A 236 2.42 -3.52 17.70
CA PRO A 236 2.80 -4.92 17.46
C PRO A 236 3.61 -5.58 18.57
N TYR A 237 4.24 -4.81 19.43
CA TYR A 237 5.01 -5.32 20.57
C TYR A 237 4.17 -5.53 21.85
N LEU A 238 2.91 -5.08 21.86
CA LEU A 238 2.00 -5.32 22.98
C LEU A 238 1.31 -6.70 22.85
N THR A 239 0.70 -7.14 23.95
CA THR A 239 -0.08 -8.38 23.96
C THR A 239 -1.35 -8.18 23.15
N ASP A 240 -1.62 -9.08 22.20
CA ASP A 240 -2.84 -9.05 21.41
C ASP A 240 -4.06 -9.43 22.23
N LEU A 241 -5.21 -8.82 21.87
CA LEU A 241 -6.51 -9.25 22.38
C LEU A 241 -6.84 -10.70 21.95
N PHE A 242 -6.33 -11.13 20.81
CA PHE A 242 -6.54 -12.45 20.25
C PHE A 242 -5.32 -13.34 20.43
N SER A 243 -5.53 -14.57 20.93
CA SER A 243 -4.46 -15.54 21.07
C SER A 243 -3.99 -16.06 19.71
N GLY A 244 -2.72 -15.91 19.43
CA GLY A 244 -2.11 -16.47 18.23
C GLY A 244 -1.18 -15.47 17.54
N GLY A 245 0.14 -15.72 17.60
CA GLY A 245 1.18 -14.84 17.05
C GLY A 245 1.05 -14.53 15.55
N VAL A 246 0.20 -15.26 14.83
CA VAL A 246 -0.06 -15.05 13.41
C VAL A 246 -0.80 -13.74 13.15
N ILE A 247 -1.74 -13.35 14.00
CA ILE A 247 -2.55 -12.13 13.81
C ILE A 247 -1.73 -10.88 14.14
N LYS A 248 -0.83 -10.98 15.10
CA LYS A 248 -0.02 -9.88 15.63
C LYS A 248 0.80 -9.12 14.57
N TRP A 249 1.30 -9.81 13.54
CA TRP A 249 2.22 -9.24 12.56
C TRP A 249 1.58 -9.00 11.19
N THR A 250 0.25 -9.06 11.12
CA THR A 250 -0.49 -9.00 9.85
C THR A 250 -0.68 -7.61 9.29
N SER A 251 -0.39 -6.55 10.05
CA SER A 251 -0.73 -5.15 9.74
C SER A 251 -2.25 -4.94 9.59
N MET A 252 -3.05 -5.68 10.36
CA MET A 252 -4.51 -5.64 10.27
C MET A 252 -5.05 -4.44 11.03
N SER A 253 -5.25 -3.34 10.32
CA SER A 253 -5.94 -2.16 10.85
C SER A 253 -6.59 -1.36 9.72
N VAL A 254 -7.90 -1.14 9.83
CA VAL A 254 -8.69 -0.30 8.92
C VAL A 254 -9.21 0.94 9.65
N TYR A 255 -8.89 1.07 10.93
CA TYR A 255 -9.44 2.12 11.78
C TYR A 255 -9.28 3.50 11.15
N LEU A 256 -10.40 4.19 11.06
CA LEU A 256 -10.50 5.64 10.93
C LEU A 256 -11.22 6.17 12.17
N PRO A 257 -10.92 7.39 12.63
CA PRO A 257 -11.73 8.02 13.68
C PRO A 257 -13.23 7.86 13.39
N VAL A 258 -14.05 7.74 14.43
CA VAL A 258 -15.47 7.34 14.36
C VAL A 258 -16.24 8.05 13.25
N VAL A 259 -16.00 9.34 13.05
CA VAL A 259 -16.62 10.15 11.99
C VAL A 259 -16.30 9.61 10.59
N GLY A 260 -15.04 9.19 10.36
CA GLY A 260 -14.62 8.67 9.06
C GLY A 260 -15.31 7.34 8.72
N ILE A 261 -15.32 6.39 9.65
CA ILE A 261 -16.00 5.09 9.44
C ILE A 261 -17.52 5.29 9.27
N ALA A 262 -18.15 6.07 10.15
CA ALA A 262 -19.59 6.30 10.11
C ALA A 262 -20.01 6.98 8.79
N ALA A 263 -19.27 7.99 8.34
CA ALA A 263 -19.53 8.67 7.07
C ALA A 263 -19.35 7.71 5.87
N GLY A 264 -18.30 6.90 5.86
CA GLY A 264 -18.08 5.90 4.82
C GLY A 264 -19.17 4.85 4.75
N LEU A 265 -19.63 4.35 5.89
CA LEU A 265 -20.75 3.40 5.96
C LEU A 265 -22.08 4.06 5.51
N ALA A 266 -22.34 5.31 5.92
CA ALA A 266 -23.50 6.07 5.47
C ALA A 266 -23.49 6.27 3.96
N PHE A 267 -22.32 6.60 3.37
CA PHE A 267 -22.15 6.66 1.93
C PHE A 267 -22.49 5.34 1.24
N CYS A 268 -21.93 4.23 1.73
CA CYS A 268 -22.17 2.91 1.16
C CYS A 268 -23.67 2.52 1.23
N ARG A 269 -24.37 2.93 2.29
CA ARG A 269 -25.82 2.69 2.44
C ARG A 269 -26.64 3.55 1.50
N LYS A 270 -26.31 4.86 1.37
CA LYS A 270 -27.04 5.83 0.55
C LYS A 270 -26.76 5.63 -0.96
N ARG A 271 -25.49 5.37 -1.32
CA ARG A 271 -25.02 5.28 -2.71
C ARG A 271 -24.57 3.86 -3.08
N ARG A 272 -25.49 2.88 -2.97
CA ARG A 272 -25.20 1.43 -3.15
C ARG A 272 -24.58 1.05 -4.49
N ARG A 273 -24.86 1.82 -5.56
CA ARG A 273 -24.36 1.55 -6.93
C ARG A 273 -23.11 2.38 -7.28
N HIS A 274 -22.62 3.19 -6.37
CA HIS A 274 -21.40 3.96 -6.61
C HIS A 274 -20.18 3.05 -6.69
N PRO A 275 -19.20 3.31 -7.59
CA PRO A 275 -18.02 2.45 -7.75
C PRO A 275 -17.24 2.28 -6.44
N PHE A 276 -17.12 3.32 -5.61
CA PHE A 276 -16.44 3.19 -4.33
C PHE A 276 -17.14 2.21 -3.38
N THR A 277 -18.47 2.20 -3.37
CA THR A 277 -19.23 1.21 -2.60
C THR A 277 -18.96 -0.21 -3.11
N LEU A 278 -18.88 -0.38 -4.43
CA LEU A 278 -18.57 -1.68 -5.04
C LEU A 278 -17.15 -2.13 -4.69
N ILE A 279 -16.17 -1.23 -4.83
CA ILE A 279 -14.76 -1.50 -4.49
C ILE A 279 -14.62 -1.91 -3.02
N LEU A 280 -15.24 -1.16 -2.10
CA LEU A 280 -15.20 -1.46 -0.67
C LEU A 280 -15.84 -2.81 -0.33
N LYS A 281 -16.97 -3.15 -0.97
CA LYS A 281 -17.60 -4.47 -0.79
C LYS A 281 -16.71 -5.60 -1.30
N ILE A 282 -16.13 -5.46 -2.50
CA ILE A 282 -15.20 -6.46 -3.05
C ILE A 282 -13.95 -6.56 -2.17
N SER A 283 -13.42 -5.44 -1.69
CA SER A 283 -12.28 -5.45 -0.75
C SER A 283 -12.61 -6.21 0.54
N LEU A 284 -13.82 -6.03 1.07
CA LEU A 284 -14.25 -6.80 2.25
C LEU A 284 -14.34 -8.30 1.95
N VAL A 285 -14.89 -8.69 0.79
CA VAL A 285 -14.92 -10.09 0.37
C VAL A 285 -13.50 -10.64 0.20
N CYS A 286 -12.61 -9.88 -0.44
CA CYS A 286 -11.19 -10.26 -0.56
C CYS A 286 -10.52 -10.45 0.81
N ALA A 287 -10.82 -9.60 1.78
CA ALA A 287 -10.29 -9.74 3.14
C ALA A 287 -10.83 -10.98 3.87
N MET A 288 -12.08 -11.36 3.63
CA MET A 288 -12.75 -12.49 4.29
C MET A 288 -12.40 -13.85 3.68
N VAL A 289 -11.93 -13.91 2.44
CA VAL A 289 -11.64 -15.16 1.73
C VAL A 289 -10.13 -15.31 1.52
N PRO A 290 -9.47 -16.31 2.14
CA PRO A 290 -8.00 -16.45 2.13
C PRO A 290 -7.38 -16.43 0.73
N VAL A 291 -7.93 -17.16 -0.24
CA VAL A 291 -7.38 -17.19 -1.60
C VAL A 291 -7.45 -15.82 -2.29
N LEU A 292 -8.52 -15.05 -2.05
CA LEU A 292 -8.65 -13.70 -2.60
C LEU A 292 -7.72 -12.72 -1.89
N ASN A 293 -7.55 -12.86 -0.57
CA ASN A 293 -6.59 -12.07 0.18
C ASN A 293 -5.16 -12.35 -0.29
N SER A 294 -4.81 -13.61 -0.54
CA SER A 294 -3.48 -14.01 -0.98
C SER A 294 -3.11 -13.48 -2.38
N ALA A 295 -4.11 -13.16 -3.21
CA ALA A 295 -3.86 -12.56 -4.53
C ALA A 295 -3.07 -11.24 -4.43
N PHE A 296 -3.24 -10.48 -3.34
CA PHE A 296 -2.48 -9.25 -3.07
C PHE A 296 -1.01 -9.51 -2.69
N TYR A 297 -0.61 -10.75 -2.53
CA TYR A 297 0.73 -11.22 -2.18
C TYR A 297 1.28 -12.23 -3.18
N ALA A 298 0.85 -12.15 -4.42
CA ALA A 298 1.22 -13.10 -5.47
C ALA A 298 0.96 -14.57 -5.06
N LEU A 299 -0.13 -14.80 -4.34
CA LEU A 299 -0.58 -16.09 -3.80
C LEU A 299 0.36 -16.72 -2.75
N ASN A 300 1.26 -15.94 -2.17
CA ASN A 300 2.27 -16.45 -1.23
C ASN A 300 1.78 -16.54 0.23
N SER A 301 0.82 -15.72 0.63
CA SER A 301 0.34 -15.67 2.01
C SER A 301 -1.11 -15.24 2.08
N SER A 302 -1.89 -15.85 2.96
CA SER A 302 -3.32 -15.59 3.05
C SER A 302 -3.74 -14.75 4.26
N TYR A 303 -2.89 -14.51 5.23
CA TYR A 303 -3.28 -13.84 6.49
C TYR A 303 -2.84 -12.38 6.61
N TYR A 304 -1.95 -11.88 5.77
CA TYR A 304 -1.51 -10.49 5.83
C TYR A 304 -2.60 -9.52 5.36
N ALA A 305 -2.67 -8.36 6.01
CA ALA A 305 -3.59 -7.26 5.71
C ALA A 305 -2.85 -6.02 5.17
N ARG A 306 -1.64 -6.19 4.66
CA ARG A 306 -0.74 -5.09 4.25
C ARG A 306 -1.23 -4.29 3.04
N TRP A 307 -2.28 -4.73 2.37
CA TRP A 307 -2.92 -4.02 1.26
C TRP A 307 -4.10 -3.13 1.67
N TYR A 308 -4.52 -3.17 2.94
CA TYR A 308 -5.73 -2.50 3.42
C TYR A 308 -5.69 -0.97 3.26
N TYR A 309 -4.50 -0.34 3.27
CA TYR A 309 -4.38 1.11 3.04
C TYR A 309 -5.01 1.56 1.71
N MET A 310 -5.07 0.71 0.70
CA MET A 310 -5.69 1.02 -0.59
C MET A 310 -7.21 1.10 -0.46
N ALA A 311 -7.83 0.18 0.25
CA ALA A 311 -9.26 0.23 0.56
C ALA A 311 -9.59 1.40 1.51
N ILE A 312 -8.71 1.70 2.46
CA ILE A 312 -8.85 2.86 3.37
C ILE A 312 -8.86 4.18 2.58
N LEU A 313 -8.02 4.32 1.56
CA LEU A 313 -8.03 5.50 0.69
C LEU A 313 -9.41 5.68 0.02
N VAL A 314 -9.97 4.61 -0.53
CA VAL A 314 -11.32 4.65 -1.13
C VAL A 314 -12.39 4.94 -0.08
N LEU A 315 -12.24 4.41 1.13
CA LEU A 315 -13.14 4.70 2.25
C LEU A 315 -13.08 6.19 2.63
N CYS A 316 -11.90 6.79 2.69
CA CYS A 316 -11.71 8.23 2.91
C CYS A 316 -12.38 9.07 1.81
N GLY A 317 -12.27 8.67 0.55
CA GLY A 317 -12.98 9.32 -0.56
C GLY A 317 -14.51 9.21 -0.42
N ALA A 318 -15.01 8.05 -0.03
CA ALA A 318 -16.43 7.83 0.25
C ALA A 318 -16.90 8.70 1.42
N SER A 319 -16.09 8.80 2.49
CA SER A 319 -16.39 9.62 3.67
C SER A 319 -16.44 11.11 3.33
N ALA A 320 -15.49 11.62 2.54
CA ALA A 320 -15.50 13.01 2.10
C ALA A 320 -16.77 13.35 1.30
N MET A 321 -17.20 12.45 0.40
CA MET A 321 -18.44 12.62 -0.35
C MET A 321 -19.71 12.51 0.51
N ALA A 322 -19.67 11.80 1.63
CA ALA A 322 -20.79 11.74 2.56
C ALA A 322 -20.88 12.98 3.43
N LEU A 323 -19.74 13.52 3.85
CA LEU A 323 -19.68 14.68 4.75
C LEU A 323 -19.98 16.01 4.06
N GLN A 324 -19.90 16.07 2.73
CA GLN A 324 -20.27 17.27 1.96
C GLN A 324 -21.77 17.33 1.63
N ASP A 325 -22.51 16.21 1.71
CA ASP A 325 -23.97 16.07 1.44
C ASP A 325 -24.80 16.41 2.69
#